data_d8f5349808f4d8623a85f28e84efddf9
#
_entry.id   d8f5349808f4d8623a85f28e84efddf9
#
_cell.length_a   1.000
_cell.length_b   1.000
_cell.length_c   1.000
_cell.angle_alpha   90.00
_cell.angle_beta   90.00
_cell.angle_gamma   90.00
#
_symmetry.space_group_name_H-M   'P 1'
#
loop_
_entity.id
_entity.type
_entity.pdbx_description
1 polymer ?
#
loop_
_entity_poly.entity_id
_entity_poly.type
_entity_poly.pdbx_seq_one_letter_code
_entity_poly.pdbx_strand_id
1 'polypeptide(L)'
;MVYVFLADGFEELEALAPIDILRRAGVELVTVGVSGETVVGAHKVRFTPDITVDKVVLDDKVDMIVLPGGMPGTINLENDDYVQAAIDFCAKNDKYIAAICAAPSILGHKGLLKGKKAICFPGFEKDLEGAVISDDPVAADGKFITAKGAGVAVDFALTLTAKLVSEAKAEEIRKGIQCRD
;
A
#
# COMPACT_ATOMS: atom_id res chain seq x y z
N MET A 1 1.45 -10.63 -9.45
CA MET A 1 1.78 -10.84 -8.02
C MET A 1 1.88 -9.51 -7.30
N VAL A 2 1.39 -9.43 -6.07
CA VAL A 2 1.43 -8.23 -5.21
C VAL A 2 2.27 -8.51 -3.97
N TYR A 3 3.16 -7.59 -3.60
CA TYR A 3 3.82 -7.60 -2.29
C TYR A 3 3.19 -6.56 -1.36
N VAL A 4 2.86 -6.97 -0.13
CA VAL A 4 2.45 -6.06 0.95
C VAL A 4 3.54 -6.04 2.00
N PHE A 5 4.24 -4.92 2.15
CA PHE A 5 5.35 -4.78 3.08
C PHE A 5 4.86 -4.39 4.47
N LEU A 6 5.24 -5.17 5.48
CA LEU A 6 4.84 -5.00 6.87
C LEU A 6 6.06 -4.80 7.75
N ALA A 7 6.18 -3.63 8.36
CA ALA A 7 7.21 -3.32 9.35
C ALA A 7 6.58 -3.12 10.74
N ASP A 8 7.33 -3.33 11.81
CA ASP A 8 6.84 -3.07 13.17
C ASP A 8 6.26 -1.65 13.29
N GLY A 9 5.06 -1.56 13.85
CA GLY A 9 4.29 -0.32 13.93
C GLY A 9 3.40 -0.04 12.71
N PHE A 10 3.20 -1.01 11.80
CA PHE A 10 2.23 -0.86 10.72
C PHE A 10 0.80 -0.68 11.27
N GLU A 11 -0.06 0.03 10.55
CA GLU A 11 -1.48 0.16 10.92
C GLU A 11 -2.25 -1.07 10.42
N GLU A 12 -2.93 -1.74 11.34
CA GLU A 12 -3.53 -3.05 11.11
C GLU A 12 -4.63 -3.03 10.04
N LEU A 13 -5.54 -2.05 10.09
CA LEU A 13 -6.64 -1.97 9.12
C LEU A 13 -6.13 -1.66 7.72
N GLU A 14 -5.10 -0.83 7.62
CA GLU A 14 -4.51 -0.41 6.34
C GLU A 14 -3.76 -1.55 5.64
N ALA A 15 -3.23 -2.49 6.42
CA ALA A 15 -2.59 -3.70 5.92
C ALA A 15 -3.59 -4.81 5.62
N LEU A 16 -4.46 -5.14 6.59
CA LEU A 16 -5.31 -6.32 6.52
C LEU A 16 -6.46 -6.17 5.51
N ALA A 17 -7.00 -4.97 5.32
CA ALA A 17 -8.06 -4.76 4.33
C ALA A 17 -7.57 -5.04 2.89
N PRO A 18 -6.43 -4.49 2.40
CA PRO A 18 -5.87 -4.88 1.11
C PRO A 18 -5.55 -6.37 1.00
N ILE A 19 -4.97 -6.98 2.04
CA ILE A 19 -4.63 -8.40 2.05
C ILE A 19 -5.89 -9.26 1.84
N ASP A 20 -6.94 -9.04 2.64
CA ASP A 20 -8.18 -9.81 2.53
C ASP A 20 -8.88 -9.59 1.17
N ILE A 21 -9.05 -8.34 0.78
CA ILE A 21 -9.81 -7.98 -0.42
C ILE A 21 -9.11 -8.44 -1.70
N LEU A 22 -7.79 -8.29 -1.81
CA LEU A 22 -7.05 -8.76 -2.99
C LEU A 22 -7.02 -10.30 -3.06
N ARG A 23 -6.92 -10.99 -1.93
CA ARG A 23 -7.03 -12.45 -1.88
C ARG A 23 -8.44 -12.92 -2.29
N ARG A 24 -9.51 -12.24 -1.89
CA ARG A 24 -10.88 -12.49 -2.39
C ARG A 24 -11.00 -12.27 -3.89
N ALA A 25 -10.25 -11.33 -4.45
CA ALA A 25 -10.21 -11.06 -5.87
C ALA A 25 -9.46 -12.13 -6.67
N GLY A 26 -8.82 -13.10 -6.01
CA GLY A 26 -7.98 -14.13 -6.64
C GLY A 26 -6.59 -13.60 -7.05
N VAL A 27 -6.17 -12.46 -6.53
CA VAL A 27 -4.85 -11.90 -6.80
C VAL A 27 -3.79 -12.69 -6.03
N GLU A 28 -2.73 -13.11 -6.72
CA GLU A 28 -1.55 -13.66 -6.07
C GLU A 28 -0.88 -12.56 -5.23
N LEU A 29 -0.93 -12.74 -3.89
CA LEU A 29 -0.45 -11.75 -2.93
C LEU A 29 0.43 -12.43 -1.89
N VAL A 30 1.57 -11.81 -1.63
CA VAL A 30 2.56 -12.23 -0.64
C VAL A 30 2.75 -11.12 0.37
N THR A 31 2.56 -11.43 1.64
CA THR A 31 2.88 -10.54 2.76
C THR A 31 4.35 -10.65 3.13
N VAL A 32 5.02 -9.52 3.30
CA VAL A 32 6.46 -9.43 3.48
C VAL A 32 6.78 -8.82 4.84
N GLY A 33 7.45 -9.56 5.71
CA GLY A 33 7.92 -9.07 7.00
C GLY A 33 9.26 -8.33 6.88
N VAL A 34 9.23 -7.03 7.03
CA VAL A 34 10.41 -6.17 7.01
C VAL A 34 11.17 -6.28 8.32
N SER A 35 10.46 -6.37 9.44
CA SER A 35 11.06 -6.51 10.78
C SER A 35 11.37 -7.98 11.15
N GLY A 36 11.11 -8.95 10.27
CA GLY A 36 11.38 -10.37 10.49
C GLY A 36 10.16 -11.28 10.32
N GLU A 37 10.25 -12.50 10.88
CA GLU A 37 9.21 -13.56 10.75
C GLU A 37 7.90 -13.24 11.49
N THR A 38 7.92 -12.32 12.44
CA THR A 38 6.75 -11.81 13.14
C THR A 38 6.83 -10.30 13.18
N VAL A 39 5.77 -9.64 12.76
CA VAL A 39 5.65 -8.18 12.76
C VAL A 39 4.54 -7.76 13.72
N VAL A 40 4.76 -6.70 14.48
CA VAL A 40 3.82 -6.19 15.47
C VAL A 40 3.24 -4.86 15.00
N GLY A 41 1.93 -4.81 14.81
CA GLY A 41 1.23 -3.59 14.42
C GLY A 41 1.24 -2.49 15.49
N ALA A 42 0.84 -1.30 15.10
CA ALA A 42 0.79 -0.12 15.98
C ALA A 42 -0.11 -0.35 17.21
N HIS A 43 -1.16 -1.15 17.05
CA HIS A 43 -2.11 -1.51 18.12
C HIS A 43 -1.82 -2.90 18.73
N LYS A 44 -0.58 -3.40 18.59
CA LYS A 44 -0.08 -4.63 19.23
C LYS A 44 -0.65 -5.94 18.69
N VAL A 45 -1.29 -5.93 17.54
CA VAL A 45 -1.67 -7.16 16.84
C VAL A 45 -0.40 -7.78 16.24
N ARG A 46 -0.15 -9.05 16.55
CA ARG A 46 0.96 -9.81 15.97
C ARG A 46 0.52 -10.44 14.66
N PHE A 47 1.37 -10.33 13.66
CA PHE A 47 1.15 -10.89 12.34
C PHE A 47 2.36 -11.70 11.89
N THR A 48 2.13 -12.88 11.32
CA THR A 48 3.18 -13.70 10.70
C THR A 48 3.07 -13.53 9.18
N PRO A 49 3.99 -12.80 8.55
CA PRO A 49 4.03 -12.64 7.10
C PRO A 49 4.34 -13.96 6.38
N ASP A 50 4.00 -14.05 5.08
CA ASP A 50 4.29 -15.23 4.27
C ASP A 50 5.80 -15.42 4.07
N ILE A 51 6.56 -14.32 3.92
CA ILE A 51 8.03 -14.32 3.77
C ILE A 51 8.67 -13.16 4.53
N THR A 52 9.98 -13.23 4.74
CA THR A 52 10.81 -12.11 5.18
C THR A 52 11.34 -11.31 3.97
N VAL A 53 11.72 -10.06 4.20
CA VAL A 53 12.06 -9.10 3.13
C VAL A 53 13.24 -9.53 2.27
N ASP A 54 14.20 -10.27 2.84
CA ASP A 54 15.36 -10.83 2.13
C ASP A 54 15.01 -11.90 1.08
N LYS A 55 13.76 -12.42 1.11
CA LYS A 55 13.23 -13.41 0.15
C LYS A 55 12.42 -12.77 -0.98
N VAL A 56 12.28 -11.46 -1.01
CA VAL A 56 11.56 -10.76 -2.08
C VAL A 56 12.31 -10.88 -3.40
N VAL A 57 11.61 -11.27 -4.45
CA VAL A 57 12.15 -11.36 -5.81
C VAL A 57 11.47 -10.29 -6.67
N LEU A 58 12.26 -9.36 -7.18
CA LEU A 58 11.80 -8.28 -8.05
C LEU A 58 12.02 -8.66 -9.51
N ASP A 59 10.98 -9.21 -10.12
CA ASP A 59 10.96 -9.64 -11.52
C ASP A 59 9.68 -9.18 -12.24
N ASP A 60 9.50 -9.57 -13.48
CA ASP A 60 8.36 -9.17 -14.31
C ASP A 60 7.00 -9.63 -13.77
N LYS A 61 6.97 -10.60 -12.84
CA LYS A 61 5.73 -11.08 -12.20
C LYS A 61 5.17 -10.11 -11.16
N VAL A 62 5.98 -9.16 -10.71
CA VAL A 62 5.50 -8.12 -9.79
C VAL A 62 4.59 -7.17 -10.55
N ASP A 63 3.35 -7.01 -10.09
CA ASP A 63 2.36 -6.09 -10.64
C ASP A 63 2.19 -4.85 -9.76
N MET A 64 2.33 -5.02 -8.44
CA MET A 64 2.10 -3.98 -7.45
C MET A 64 2.87 -4.22 -6.16
N ILE A 65 3.25 -3.13 -5.50
CA ILE A 65 3.62 -3.12 -4.09
C ILE A 65 2.64 -2.28 -3.28
N VAL A 66 2.39 -2.68 -2.02
CA VAL A 66 1.50 -1.97 -1.09
C VAL A 66 2.27 -1.63 0.17
N LEU A 67 2.21 -0.36 0.55
CA LEU A 67 2.85 0.22 1.72
C LEU A 67 1.78 0.73 2.69
N PRO A 68 1.44 -0.01 3.75
CA PRO A 68 0.58 0.47 4.82
C PRO A 68 1.25 1.61 5.59
N GLY A 69 0.44 2.45 6.22
CA GLY A 69 0.93 3.46 7.15
C GLY A 69 1.13 2.92 8.57
N GLY A 70 0.87 3.78 9.54
CA GLY A 70 1.16 3.53 10.94
C GLY A 70 2.56 4.04 11.33
N MET A 71 2.71 4.36 12.62
CA MET A 71 3.97 4.83 13.17
C MET A 71 4.41 3.92 14.32
N PRO A 72 5.69 3.48 14.36
CA PRO A 72 6.79 3.86 13.47
C PRO A 72 6.87 3.04 12.16
N GLY A 73 5.85 2.27 11.77
CA GLY A 73 5.87 1.37 10.61
C GLY A 73 6.31 2.08 9.32
N THR A 74 5.75 3.27 9.04
CA THR A 74 6.14 4.07 7.86
C THR A 74 7.64 4.43 7.87
N ILE A 75 8.18 4.83 9.02
CA ILE A 75 9.61 5.14 9.15
C ILE A 75 10.46 3.89 8.93
N ASN A 76 10.03 2.75 9.47
CA ASN A 76 10.73 1.49 9.31
C ASN A 76 10.72 1.01 7.84
N LEU A 77 9.59 1.19 7.12
CA LEU A 77 9.52 0.92 5.69
C LEU A 77 10.44 1.85 4.87
N GLU A 78 10.47 3.13 5.23
CA GLU A 78 11.29 4.13 4.53
C GLU A 78 12.79 3.86 4.66
N ASN A 79 13.22 3.38 5.83
CA ASN A 79 14.62 3.13 6.12
C ASN A 79 15.13 1.74 5.70
N ASP A 80 14.28 0.91 5.13
CA ASP A 80 14.66 -0.44 4.71
C ASP A 80 15.11 -0.46 3.24
N ASP A 81 16.32 -0.93 2.99
CA ASP A 81 16.93 -0.94 1.65
C ASP A 81 16.18 -1.83 0.64
N TYR A 82 15.58 -2.94 1.08
CA TYR A 82 14.79 -3.82 0.19
C TYR A 82 13.47 -3.16 -0.21
N VAL A 83 12.82 -2.47 0.72
CA VAL A 83 11.61 -1.68 0.43
C VAL A 83 11.93 -0.57 -0.55
N GLN A 84 13.04 0.16 -0.35
CA GLN A 84 13.49 1.21 -1.25
C GLN A 84 13.80 0.65 -2.65
N ALA A 85 14.46 -0.50 -2.74
CA ALA A 85 14.73 -1.17 -4.01
C ALA A 85 13.43 -1.62 -4.71
N ALA A 86 12.44 -2.10 -3.96
CA ALA A 86 11.14 -2.49 -4.52
C ALA A 86 10.36 -1.28 -5.08
N ILE A 87 10.40 -0.13 -4.39
CA ILE A 87 9.80 1.12 -4.88
C ILE A 87 10.48 1.55 -6.19
N ASP A 88 11.82 1.56 -6.22
CA ASP A 88 12.60 1.96 -7.41
C ASP A 88 12.36 1.00 -8.59
N PHE A 89 12.29 -0.30 -8.32
CA PHE A 89 11.96 -1.30 -9.33
C PHE A 89 10.57 -1.05 -9.93
N CYS A 90 9.55 -0.87 -9.10
CA CYS A 90 8.18 -0.63 -9.56
C CYS A 90 8.08 0.68 -10.36
N ALA A 91 8.69 1.76 -9.88
CA ALA A 91 8.68 3.04 -10.56
C ALA A 91 9.36 2.97 -11.95
N LYS A 92 10.50 2.25 -12.05
CA LYS A 92 11.26 2.08 -13.30
C LYS A 92 10.55 1.17 -14.31
N ASN A 93 9.81 0.16 -13.84
CA ASN A 93 9.20 -0.86 -14.70
C ASN A 93 7.69 -0.66 -14.89
N ASP A 94 7.17 0.54 -14.64
CA ASP A 94 5.75 0.92 -14.80
C ASP A 94 4.78 -0.01 -14.05
N LYS A 95 5.20 -0.47 -12.85
CA LYS A 95 4.38 -1.27 -11.94
C LYS A 95 3.63 -0.37 -10.97
N TYR A 96 2.52 -0.87 -10.40
CA TYR A 96 1.75 -0.09 -9.43
C TYR A 96 2.48 0.05 -8.09
N ILE A 97 2.37 1.24 -7.51
CA ILE A 97 2.83 1.53 -6.14
C ILE A 97 1.64 2.10 -5.38
N ALA A 98 1.21 1.39 -4.36
CA ALA A 98 0.08 1.76 -3.53
C ALA A 98 0.56 2.10 -2.11
N ALA A 99 0.14 3.24 -1.57
CA ALA A 99 0.53 3.71 -0.24
C ALA A 99 -0.64 4.40 0.47
N ILE A 100 -0.78 4.20 1.76
CA ILE A 100 -1.91 4.75 2.52
C ILE A 100 -1.44 5.47 3.79
N CYS A 101 -2.21 6.46 4.25
CA CYS A 101 -2.00 7.18 5.51
C CYS A 101 -0.69 8.00 5.51
N ALA A 102 0.27 7.63 6.34
CA ALA A 102 1.58 8.27 6.36
C ALA A 102 2.51 7.77 5.22
N ALA A 103 2.31 6.55 4.73
CA ALA A 103 3.22 5.92 3.77
C ALA A 103 3.39 6.64 2.41
N PRO A 104 2.44 7.44 1.89
CA PRO A 104 2.66 8.28 0.71
C PRO A 104 3.85 9.25 0.87
N SER A 105 4.23 9.64 2.11
CA SER A 105 5.43 10.47 2.35
C SER A 105 6.71 9.81 1.83
N ILE A 106 6.83 8.49 1.90
CA ILE A 106 7.97 7.74 1.37
C ILE A 106 8.13 8.02 -0.15
N LEU A 107 7.02 8.02 -0.87
CA LEU A 107 7.01 8.30 -2.31
C LEU A 107 7.27 9.77 -2.60
N GLY A 108 6.78 10.66 -1.73
CA GLY A 108 7.03 12.09 -1.81
C GLY A 108 8.50 12.44 -1.64
N HIS A 109 9.16 11.89 -0.60
CA HIS A 109 10.60 12.08 -0.35
C HIS A 109 11.47 11.55 -1.51
N LYS A 110 10.99 10.54 -2.26
CA LYS A 110 11.64 10.08 -3.50
C LYS A 110 11.30 10.94 -4.73
N GLY A 111 10.47 11.96 -4.61
CA GLY A 111 10.05 12.82 -5.72
C GLY A 111 9.12 12.14 -6.75
N LEU A 112 8.61 10.94 -6.45
CA LEU A 112 7.80 10.14 -7.36
C LEU A 112 6.39 10.68 -7.57
N LEU A 113 5.91 11.52 -6.64
CA LEU A 113 4.57 12.10 -6.68
C LEU A 113 4.54 13.50 -7.34
N LYS A 114 5.67 14.01 -7.80
CA LYS A 114 5.72 15.35 -8.43
C LYS A 114 4.80 15.43 -9.65
N GLY A 115 3.86 16.38 -9.61
CA GLY A 115 2.84 16.59 -10.64
C GLY A 115 1.74 15.53 -10.66
N LYS A 116 1.72 14.59 -9.70
CA LYS A 116 0.70 13.56 -9.55
C LYS A 116 -0.38 13.97 -8.57
N LYS A 117 -1.63 13.57 -8.83
CA LYS A 117 -2.72 13.67 -7.86
C LYS A 117 -2.48 12.63 -6.76
N ALA A 118 -2.36 13.07 -5.51
CA ALA A 118 -2.08 12.18 -4.37
C ALA A 118 -2.77 12.67 -3.10
N ILE A 119 -2.95 11.77 -2.14
CA ILE A 119 -3.49 12.05 -0.81
C ILE A 119 -2.69 11.29 0.24
N CYS A 120 -2.64 11.80 1.47
CA CYS A 120 -2.03 11.15 2.63
C CYS A 120 -2.85 11.44 3.89
N PHE A 121 -2.38 10.95 5.02
CA PHE A 121 -2.95 11.31 6.32
C PHE A 121 -2.76 12.81 6.59
N PRO A 122 -3.77 13.52 7.15
CA PRO A 122 -3.67 14.94 7.46
C PRO A 122 -2.42 15.29 8.27
N GLY A 123 -1.65 16.27 7.78
CA GLY A 123 -0.38 16.71 8.37
C GLY A 123 0.87 16.18 7.65
N PHE A 124 0.75 15.23 6.72
CA PHE A 124 1.85 14.71 5.90
C PHE A 124 1.90 15.33 4.49
N GLU A 125 0.99 16.28 4.17
CA GLU A 125 0.89 16.86 2.82
C GLU A 125 2.19 17.55 2.38
N LYS A 126 2.92 18.15 3.34
CA LYS A 126 4.22 18.80 3.10
C LYS A 126 5.29 17.82 2.60
N ASP A 127 5.15 16.54 2.94
CA ASP A 127 6.09 15.48 2.60
C ASP A 127 5.78 14.88 1.20
N LEU A 128 4.68 15.30 0.56
CA LEU A 128 4.32 14.97 -0.82
C LEU A 128 4.81 16.06 -1.78
N GLU A 129 6.10 16.35 -1.79
CA GLU A 129 6.68 17.47 -2.52
C GLU A 129 6.29 17.48 -4.01
N GLY A 130 5.65 18.58 -4.43
CA GLY A 130 5.24 18.80 -5.81
C GLY A 130 4.02 18.00 -6.27
N ALA A 131 3.36 17.25 -5.39
CA ALA A 131 2.09 16.58 -5.68
C ALA A 131 0.93 17.58 -5.75
N VAL A 132 -0.09 17.24 -6.50
CA VAL A 132 -1.40 17.90 -6.48
C VAL A 132 -2.24 17.18 -5.42
N ILE A 133 -2.43 17.81 -4.27
CA ILE A 133 -3.17 17.18 -3.16
C ILE A 133 -4.63 17.00 -3.54
N SER A 134 -5.13 15.77 -3.38
CA SER A 134 -6.52 15.40 -3.67
C SER A 134 -7.42 15.64 -2.47
N ASP A 135 -8.67 16.01 -2.73
CA ASP A 135 -9.73 16.02 -1.72
C ASP A 135 -10.43 14.64 -1.60
N ASP A 136 -10.24 13.76 -2.59
CA ASP A 136 -10.81 12.42 -2.57
C ASP A 136 -10.13 11.53 -1.51
N PRO A 137 -10.86 10.62 -0.86
CA PRO A 137 -10.29 9.74 0.16
C PRO A 137 -9.25 8.74 -0.39
N VAL A 138 -9.34 8.44 -1.70
CA VAL A 138 -8.38 7.62 -2.46
C VAL A 138 -8.08 8.33 -3.76
N ALA A 139 -6.82 8.53 -4.08
CA ALA A 139 -6.34 9.13 -5.32
C ALA A 139 -5.55 8.09 -6.13
N ALA A 140 -5.85 8.01 -7.44
CA ALA A 140 -5.12 7.15 -8.37
C ALA A 140 -4.69 7.99 -9.58
N ASP A 141 -3.37 8.08 -9.81
CA ASP A 141 -2.79 8.81 -10.93
C ASP A 141 -1.66 7.98 -11.55
N GLY A 142 -1.89 7.50 -12.77
CA GLY A 142 -0.99 6.59 -13.45
C GLY A 142 -0.83 5.29 -12.65
N LYS A 143 0.39 5.03 -12.21
CA LYS A 143 0.74 3.84 -11.41
C LYS A 143 0.78 4.07 -9.90
N PHE A 144 0.49 5.28 -9.46
CA PHE A 144 0.47 5.62 -8.04
C PHE A 144 -0.97 5.64 -7.51
N ILE A 145 -1.21 4.91 -6.42
CA ILE A 145 -2.49 4.87 -5.74
C ILE A 145 -2.25 5.23 -4.28
N THR A 146 -2.83 6.33 -3.83
CA THR A 146 -2.65 6.79 -2.46
C THR A 146 -3.99 6.94 -1.75
N ALA A 147 -4.02 6.77 -0.44
CA ALA A 147 -5.24 6.89 0.35
C ALA A 147 -5.01 7.60 1.69
N LYS A 148 -6.08 8.17 2.23
CA LYS A 148 -6.04 9.09 3.36
C LYS A 148 -5.67 8.44 4.69
N GLY A 149 -6.15 7.24 4.96
CA GLY A 149 -5.90 6.54 6.23
C GLY A 149 -6.87 5.39 6.50
N ALA A 150 -6.79 4.81 7.68
CA ALA A 150 -7.48 3.59 8.07
C ALA A 150 -8.99 3.57 7.80
N GLY A 151 -9.67 4.71 7.95
CA GLY A 151 -11.11 4.83 7.70
C GLY A 151 -11.53 4.57 6.26
N VAL A 152 -10.60 4.57 5.30
CA VAL A 152 -10.85 4.33 3.87
C VAL A 152 -10.06 3.11 3.35
N ALA A 153 -9.56 2.26 4.23
CA ALA A 153 -8.75 1.10 3.87
C ALA A 153 -9.48 0.10 2.95
N VAL A 154 -10.80 -0.05 3.13
CA VAL A 154 -11.63 -0.90 2.27
C VAL A 154 -11.76 -0.28 0.87
N ASP A 155 -12.05 1.01 0.75
CA ASP A 155 -12.15 1.70 -0.54
C ASP A 155 -10.81 1.72 -1.27
N PHE A 156 -9.71 1.89 -0.53
CA PHE A 156 -8.36 1.73 -1.05
C PHE A 156 -8.17 0.34 -1.66
N ALA A 157 -8.45 -0.72 -0.92
CA ALA A 157 -8.31 -2.10 -1.36
C ALA A 157 -9.19 -2.44 -2.59
N LEU A 158 -10.42 -1.92 -2.63
CA LEU A 158 -11.32 -2.06 -3.79
C LEU A 158 -10.77 -1.31 -5.02
N THR A 159 -10.15 -0.14 -4.81
CA THR A 159 -9.47 0.58 -5.89
C THR A 159 -8.28 -0.22 -6.44
N LEU A 160 -7.49 -0.85 -5.57
CA LEU A 160 -6.40 -1.76 -6.01
C LEU A 160 -6.95 -2.93 -6.82
N THR A 161 -8.07 -3.51 -6.37
CA THR A 161 -8.75 -4.60 -7.09
C THR A 161 -9.21 -4.17 -8.47
N ALA A 162 -9.80 -2.97 -8.58
CA ALA A 162 -10.24 -2.42 -9.86
C ALA A 162 -9.07 -2.24 -10.85
N LYS A 163 -7.89 -1.83 -10.35
CA LYS A 163 -6.68 -1.65 -11.17
C LYS A 163 -6.01 -2.96 -11.59
N LEU A 164 -6.04 -3.98 -10.73
CA LEU A 164 -5.37 -5.27 -10.99
C LEU A 164 -6.24 -6.27 -11.72
N VAL A 165 -7.55 -6.23 -11.49
CA VAL A 165 -8.51 -7.21 -12.03
C VAL A 165 -9.56 -6.51 -12.89
N SER A 166 -10.55 -5.85 -12.25
CA SER A 166 -11.59 -5.05 -12.94
C SER A 166 -12.49 -4.31 -11.95
N GLU A 167 -13.15 -3.25 -12.41
CA GLU A 167 -14.21 -2.56 -11.66
C GLU A 167 -15.36 -3.51 -11.27
N ALA A 168 -15.74 -4.41 -12.18
CA ALA A 168 -16.79 -5.39 -11.90
C ALA A 168 -16.43 -6.33 -10.74
N LYS A 169 -15.15 -6.74 -10.65
CA LYS A 169 -14.68 -7.59 -9.54
C LYS A 169 -14.62 -6.82 -8.22
N ALA A 170 -14.20 -5.58 -8.24
CA ALA A 170 -14.22 -4.71 -7.08
C ALA A 170 -15.66 -4.53 -6.55
N GLU A 171 -16.62 -4.29 -7.44
CA GLU A 171 -18.03 -4.15 -7.07
C GLU A 171 -18.67 -5.46 -6.57
N GLU A 172 -18.33 -6.60 -7.16
CA GLU A 172 -18.72 -7.92 -6.66
C GLU A 172 -18.27 -8.12 -5.19
N ILE A 173 -17.00 -7.77 -4.90
CA ILE A 173 -16.43 -7.90 -3.56
C ILE A 173 -17.09 -6.89 -2.62
N ARG A 174 -17.27 -5.62 -3.04
CA ARG A 174 -17.95 -4.57 -2.26
C ARG A 174 -19.30 -5.07 -1.74
N LYS A 175 -20.10 -5.65 -2.62
CA LYS A 175 -21.40 -6.26 -2.25
C LYS A 175 -21.23 -7.47 -1.33
N GLY A 176 -20.26 -8.33 -1.63
CA GLY A 176 -20.01 -9.56 -0.87
C GLY A 176 -19.61 -9.31 0.58
N ILE A 177 -18.85 -8.24 0.84
CA ILE A 177 -18.43 -7.83 2.20
C ILE A 177 -19.39 -6.84 2.87
N GLN A 178 -20.55 -6.56 2.24
CA GLN A 178 -21.61 -5.70 2.77
C GLN A 178 -21.14 -4.27 3.09
N CYS A 179 -20.35 -3.67 2.19
CA CYS A 179 -20.03 -2.24 2.31
C CYS A 179 -21.32 -1.40 2.30
N ARG A 180 -21.32 -0.33 3.07
CA ARG A 180 -22.38 0.68 2.99
C ARG A 180 -22.25 1.44 1.66
N ASP A 181 -23.39 1.83 1.12
CA ASP A 181 -23.51 2.72 -0.05
C ASP A 181 -23.01 4.13 0.30
#